data_fd9c792afa841fc606cf58950788c2ea
#
_entry.id   fd9c792afa841fc606cf58950788c2ea
#
_cell.length_a   1.000
_cell.length_b   1.000
_cell.length_c   1.000
_cell.angle_alpha   90.00
_cell.angle_beta   90.00
_cell.angle_gamma   90.00
#
_symmetry.space_group_name_H-M   'P 1'
#
loop_
_entity.id
_entity.type
_entity.pdbx_description
1 polymer ?
#
loop_
_entity_poly.entity_id
_entity_poly.type
_entity_poly.pdbx_seq_one_letter_code
_entity_poly.pdbx_strand_id
1 'polypeptide(L)'
;MYKRQVLDTLQNGETHLAILDMSAACHTPDVIEMPYRPPLLDAGEPGEKPCTFRLGGPTCLAGDVVGDYSFAAPLTEGDRLIFGDMAIYSTCKNNTFNGMPLPDIWVLHENGTTQPLARFGYHDFKYRLGSPR
;
A
#
# COMPACT_ATOMS: atom_id res chain seq x y z
N MET A 1 -0.07 4.06 -10.45
CA MET A 1 0.86 4.17 -9.30
C MET A 1 0.07 4.31 -8.01
N TYR A 2 0.50 3.64 -6.95
CA TYR A 2 -0.03 3.82 -5.59
C TYR A 2 0.97 4.62 -4.76
N LYS A 3 0.53 5.77 -4.22
CA LYS A 3 1.31 6.55 -3.26
C LYS A 3 0.82 6.21 -1.87
N ARG A 4 1.74 5.80 -0.99
CA ARG A 4 1.47 5.36 0.38
C ARG A 4 2.42 6.01 1.36
N GLN A 5 2.05 5.99 2.62
CA GLN A 5 2.82 6.59 3.71
C GLN A 5 3.17 5.55 4.75
N VAL A 6 4.38 5.66 5.31
CA VAL A 6 4.80 4.89 6.48
C VAL A 6 4.11 5.46 7.72
N LEU A 7 3.36 4.62 8.41
CA LEU A 7 2.65 4.97 9.65
C LEU A 7 3.51 4.73 10.88
N ASP A 8 4.32 3.67 10.85
CA ASP A 8 5.16 3.26 11.97
C ASP A 8 6.31 2.39 11.49
N THR A 9 7.40 2.38 12.23
CA THR A 9 8.53 1.47 12.01
C THR A 9 8.88 0.76 13.30
N LEU A 10 9.12 -0.56 13.21
CA LEU A 10 9.46 -1.38 14.36
C LEU A 10 10.49 -2.44 13.98
N GLN A 11 11.11 -3.01 14.98
CA GLN A 11 12.07 -4.09 14.82
C GLN A 11 11.57 -5.34 15.55
N ASN A 12 11.58 -6.47 14.85
CA ASN A 12 11.24 -7.77 15.39
C ASN A 12 12.40 -8.74 15.12
N GLY A 13 13.21 -8.97 16.12
CA GLY A 13 14.47 -9.69 15.94
C GLY A 13 15.41 -8.95 14.99
N GLU A 14 15.81 -9.62 13.91
CA GLU A 14 16.65 -9.03 12.85
C GLU A 14 15.86 -8.35 11.75
N THR A 15 14.52 -8.44 11.78
CA THR A 15 13.66 -7.89 10.73
C THR A 15 13.21 -6.48 11.07
N HIS A 16 13.53 -5.51 10.22
CA HIS A 16 12.94 -4.18 10.28
C HIS A 16 11.60 -4.20 9.52
N LEU A 17 10.57 -3.67 10.15
CA LEU A 17 9.22 -3.57 9.57
C LEU A 17 8.83 -2.11 9.41
N ALA A 18 8.10 -1.82 8.34
CA ALA A 18 7.41 -0.56 8.17
C ALA A 18 5.92 -0.84 7.91
N ILE A 19 5.06 -0.30 8.75
CA ILE A 19 3.61 -0.38 8.61
C ILE A 19 3.14 0.79 7.75
N LEU A 20 2.41 0.47 6.70
CA LEU A 20 1.93 1.44 5.73
C LEU A 20 0.45 1.77 5.94
N ASP A 21 0.01 2.91 5.42
CA ASP A 21 -1.40 3.29 5.29
C ASP A 21 -2.11 2.50 4.17
N MET A 22 -1.57 1.34 3.79
CA MET A 22 -2.16 0.41 2.84
C MET A 22 -2.15 -1.02 3.39
N SER A 23 -3.02 -1.84 2.85
CA SER A 23 -3.08 -3.27 3.13
C SER A 23 -2.87 -4.04 1.83
N ALA A 24 -2.03 -5.06 1.84
CA ALA A 24 -1.93 -5.98 0.71
C ALA A 24 -3.28 -6.68 0.46
N ALA A 25 -3.95 -7.09 1.53
CA ALA A 25 -5.27 -7.74 1.43
C ALA A 25 -6.36 -6.86 0.83
N CYS A 26 -6.32 -5.53 1.09
CA CYS A 26 -7.38 -4.61 0.67
C CYS A 26 -7.07 -3.89 -0.64
N HIS A 27 -5.82 -3.54 -0.87
CA HIS A 27 -5.44 -2.64 -1.97
C HIS A 27 -4.68 -3.34 -3.08
N THR A 28 -3.99 -4.44 -2.77
CA THR A 28 -3.21 -5.23 -3.73
C THR A 28 -3.34 -6.73 -3.46
N PRO A 29 -4.59 -7.26 -3.42
CA PRO A 29 -4.82 -8.66 -3.04
C PRO A 29 -4.17 -9.66 -3.98
N ASP A 30 -3.92 -9.30 -5.21
CA ASP A 30 -3.17 -10.09 -6.19
C ASP A 30 -1.71 -10.37 -5.76
N VAL A 31 -1.11 -9.50 -4.94
CA VAL A 31 0.20 -9.76 -4.33
C VAL A 31 0.18 -10.99 -3.42
N ILE A 32 -0.97 -11.26 -2.79
CA ILE A 32 -1.17 -12.43 -1.91
C ILE A 32 -1.64 -13.65 -2.73
N GLU A 33 -2.56 -13.43 -3.68
CA GLU A 33 -3.17 -14.50 -4.47
C GLU A 33 -2.18 -15.15 -5.45
N MET A 34 -1.35 -14.34 -6.08
CA MET A 34 -0.27 -14.76 -6.99
C MET A 34 1.01 -14.02 -6.60
N PRO A 35 1.75 -14.50 -5.60
CA PRO A 35 2.82 -13.75 -4.97
C PRO A 35 3.81 -13.15 -5.95
N TYR A 36 3.88 -11.83 -5.95
CA TYR A 36 4.90 -11.04 -6.63
C TYR A 36 5.20 -9.80 -5.78
N ARG A 37 6.31 -9.16 -6.05
CA ARG A 37 6.68 -7.92 -5.38
C ARG A 37 6.45 -6.75 -6.33
N PRO A 38 5.50 -5.83 -6.02
CA PRO A 38 5.26 -4.66 -6.83
C PRO A 38 6.52 -3.80 -6.99
N PRO A 39 6.79 -3.23 -8.17
CA PRO A 39 7.87 -2.27 -8.32
C PRO A 39 7.68 -1.09 -7.37
N LEU A 40 8.72 -0.72 -6.63
CA LEU A 40 8.72 0.40 -5.71
C LEU A 40 9.78 1.41 -6.15
N LEU A 41 9.36 2.65 -6.37
CA LEU A 41 10.25 3.71 -6.82
C LEU A 41 11.35 3.95 -5.77
N ASP A 42 12.58 4.12 -6.24
CA ASP A 42 13.77 4.35 -5.42
C ASP A 42 14.12 3.22 -4.42
N ALA A 43 13.43 2.10 -4.44
CA ALA A 43 13.77 0.91 -3.68
C ALA A 43 14.59 -0.09 -4.52
N GLY A 44 15.24 -1.01 -3.83
CA GLY A 44 15.99 -2.12 -4.43
C GLY A 44 15.50 -3.49 -3.94
N GLU A 45 16.16 -4.52 -4.43
CA GLU A 45 16.00 -5.88 -3.94
C GLU A 45 16.44 -5.99 -2.48
N PRO A 46 15.89 -6.92 -1.69
CA PRO A 46 16.34 -7.13 -0.31
C PRO A 46 17.86 -7.31 -0.25
N GLY A 47 18.53 -6.49 0.57
CA GLY A 47 19.99 -6.52 0.72
C GLY A 47 20.78 -5.78 -0.37
N GLU A 48 20.14 -5.27 -1.42
CA GLU A 48 20.83 -4.47 -2.45
C GLU A 48 21.29 -3.12 -1.92
N LYS A 49 20.51 -2.52 -1.02
CA LYS A 49 20.80 -1.25 -0.36
C LYS A 49 20.95 -1.46 1.15
N PRO A 50 21.56 -0.51 1.87
CA PRO A 50 21.93 -0.67 3.28
C PRO A 50 20.78 -1.03 4.24
N CYS A 51 19.58 -0.57 3.96
CA CYS A 51 18.45 -0.70 4.89
C CYS A 51 17.32 -1.53 4.27
N THR A 52 17.15 -2.77 4.70
CA THR A 52 16.06 -3.65 4.25
C THR A 52 14.89 -3.58 5.23
N PHE A 53 13.69 -3.37 4.70
CA PHE A 53 12.44 -3.36 5.45
C PHE A 53 11.43 -4.32 4.84
N ARG A 54 10.69 -5.01 5.70
CA ARG A 54 9.45 -5.68 5.35
C ARG A 54 8.30 -4.67 5.42
N LEU A 55 7.59 -4.48 4.33
CA LEU A 55 6.46 -3.57 4.24
C LEU A 55 5.17 -4.33 4.51
N GLY A 56 4.44 -3.92 5.54
CA GLY A 56 3.19 -4.55 5.97
C GLY A 56 2.03 -3.57 6.05
N GLY A 57 0.82 -4.12 6.04
CA GLY A 57 -0.41 -3.37 6.27
C GLY A 57 -0.86 -3.42 7.72
N PRO A 58 -1.87 -2.59 8.09
CA PRO A 58 -2.36 -2.48 9.46
C PRO A 58 -3.51 -3.44 9.77
N THR A 59 -3.88 -4.37 8.87
CA THR A 59 -5.02 -5.27 9.10
C THR A 59 -4.65 -6.45 9.99
N CYS A 60 -5.65 -7.14 10.51
CA CYS A 60 -5.45 -8.33 11.34
C CYS A 60 -5.07 -9.59 10.55
N LEU A 61 -4.98 -9.51 9.22
CA LEU A 61 -4.52 -10.63 8.41
C LEU A 61 -3.02 -10.85 8.62
N ALA A 62 -2.63 -12.03 9.11
CA ALA A 62 -1.23 -12.37 9.37
C ALA A 62 -0.32 -12.27 8.11
N GLY A 63 -0.90 -12.44 6.93
CA GLY A 63 -0.24 -12.30 5.63
C GLY A 63 -0.38 -10.92 4.98
N ASP A 64 -0.75 -9.88 5.72
CA ASP A 64 -0.89 -8.52 5.19
C ASP A 64 0.49 -7.87 4.96
N VAL A 65 1.26 -8.49 4.08
CA VAL A 65 2.62 -8.11 3.72
C VAL A 65 2.71 -7.85 2.23
N VAL A 66 3.27 -6.68 1.88
CA VAL A 66 3.49 -6.29 0.47
C VAL A 66 4.77 -6.92 -0.06
N GLY A 67 5.83 -6.96 0.74
CA GLY A 67 7.11 -7.54 0.38
C GLY A 67 8.28 -6.93 1.15
N ASP A 68 9.46 -7.45 0.88
CA ASP A 68 10.71 -6.96 1.44
C ASP A 68 11.43 -6.09 0.38
N TYR A 69 11.90 -4.91 0.78
CA TYR A 69 12.57 -3.93 -0.07
C TYR A 69 13.77 -3.32 0.66
N SER A 70 14.77 -2.88 -0.11
CA SER A 70 15.90 -2.15 0.46
C SER A 70 15.92 -0.68 0.04
N PHE A 71 16.43 0.16 0.93
CA PHE A 71 16.46 1.61 0.81
C PHE A 71 17.86 2.15 1.10
N ALA A 72 18.19 3.31 0.53
CA ALA A 72 19.49 3.98 0.76
C ALA A 72 19.64 4.50 2.21
N ALA A 73 18.51 4.81 2.86
CA ALA A 73 18.43 5.25 4.25
C ALA A 73 17.31 4.51 4.97
N PRO A 74 17.33 4.45 6.33
CA PRO A 74 16.22 3.89 7.09
C PRO A 74 14.90 4.63 6.80
N LEU A 75 13.82 3.87 6.70
CA LEU A 75 12.47 4.45 6.63
C LEU A 75 12.09 5.04 7.99
N THR A 76 11.34 6.13 7.92
CA THR A 76 10.79 6.82 9.08
C THR A 76 9.30 7.06 8.90
N GLU A 77 8.60 7.29 10.02
CA GLU A 77 7.19 7.68 9.99
C GLU A 77 7.00 8.94 9.14
N GLY A 78 6.01 8.91 8.26
CA GLY A 78 5.70 9.99 7.33
C GLY A 78 6.34 9.83 5.94
N ASP A 79 7.32 8.96 5.76
CA ASP A 79 7.93 8.70 4.46
C ASP A 79 6.89 8.22 3.45
N ARG A 80 7.06 8.65 2.21
CA ARG A 80 6.11 8.37 1.13
C ARG A 80 6.71 7.40 0.14
N LEU A 81 6.02 6.29 -0.06
CA LEU A 81 6.37 5.23 -0.98
C LEU A 81 5.47 5.26 -2.21
N ILE A 82 6.03 5.03 -3.39
CA ILE A 82 5.29 5.04 -4.67
C ILE A 82 5.48 3.69 -5.35
N PHE A 83 4.45 2.88 -5.30
CA PHE A 83 4.40 1.61 -6.02
C PHE A 83 4.05 1.86 -7.49
N GLY A 84 4.87 1.33 -8.38
CA GLY A 84 4.66 1.35 -9.81
C GLY A 84 3.75 0.21 -10.27
N ASP A 85 3.33 0.27 -11.51
CA ASP A 85 2.60 -0.80 -12.22
C ASP A 85 1.38 -1.37 -11.48
N MET A 86 0.73 -0.53 -10.69
CA MET A 86 -0.42 -0.89 -9.86
C MET A 86 -1.68 -0.23 -10.43
N ALA A 87 -2.42 -0.92 -11.27
CA ALA A 87 -3.64 -0.34 -11.85
C ALA A 87 -4.77 -1.35 -11.99
N ILE A 88 -4.62 -2.42 -12.75
CA ILE A 88 -5.75 -3.23 -13.23
C ILE A 88 -6.38 -4.03 -12.09
N TYR A 89 -5.71 -5.04 -11.58
CA TYR A 89 -6.25 -5.88 -10.49
C TYR A 89 -6.29 -5.16 -9.16
N SER A 90 -5.30 -4.34 -8.87
CA SER A 90 -5.27 -3.52 -7.66
C SER A 90 -6.40 -2.47 -7.62
N THR A 91 -7.00 -2.11 -8.75
CA THR A 91 -8.15 -1.22 -8.78
C THR A 91 -9.47 -1.99 -8.68
N CYS A 92 -9.66 -3.06 -9.45
CA CYS A 92 -10.93 -3.78 -9.50
C CYS A 92 -11.14 -4.78 -8.35
N LYS A 93 -10.05 -5.23 -7.70
CA LYS A 93 -10.09 -6.16 -6.55
C LYS A 93 -10.06 -5.47 -5.18
N ASN A 94 -10.03 -4.16 -5.13
CA ASN A 94 -10.05 -3.40 -3.87
C ASN A 94 -11.23 -3.80 -2.98
N ASN A 95 -10.98 -3.83 -1.68
CA ASN A 95 -12.00 -4.12 -0.70
C ASN A 95 -11.79 -3.29 0.59
N THR A 96 -12.77 -3.34 1.47
CA THR A 96 -12.80 -2.55 2.71
C THR A 96 -12.67 -3.42 3.96
N PHE A 97 -11.99 -4.55 3.87
CA PHE A 97 -11.72 -5.40 5.01
C PHE A 97 -11.10 -4.61 6.18
N ASN A 98 -11.51 -4.88 7.40
CA ASN A 98 -11.13 -4.13 8.61
C ASN A 98 -11.46 -2.62 8.57
N GLY A 99 -12.35 -2.18 7.68
CA GLY A 99 -12.66 -0.77 7.51
C GLY A 99 -11.59 0.03 6.79
N MET A 100 -10.67 -0.63 6.10
CA MET A 100 -9.65 0.04 5.29
C MET A 100 -10.33 0.89 4.20
N PRO A 101 -9.96 2.17 4.06
CA PRO A 101 -10.55 3.04 3.05
C PRO A 101 -10.12 2.61 1.65
N LEU A 102 -11.02 2.69 0.68
CA LEU A 102 -10.64 2.56 -0.73
C LEU A 102 -9.71 3.71 -1.13
N PRO A 103 -8.70 3.47 -1.97
CA PRO A 103 -7.80 4.52 -2.44
C PRO A 103 -8.48 5.40 -3.47
N ASP A 104 -8.38 6.71 -3.34
CA ASP A 104 -8.79 7.66 -4.36
C ASP A 104 -8.06 7.41 -5.68
N ILE A 105 -8.73 7.67 -6.80
CA ILE A 105 -8.17 7.56 -8.14
C ILE A 105 -7.94 8.95 -8.71
N TRP A 106 -6.71 9.20 -9.15
CA TRP A 106 -6.28 10.49 -9.68
C TRP A 106 -5.57 10.32 -11.02
N VAL A 107 -5.75 11.27 -11.91
CA VAL A 107 -4.92 11.42 -13.11
C VAL A 107 -3.75 12.36 -12.79
N LEU A 108 -2.55 11.95 -13.14
CA LEU A 108 -1.37 12.81 -13.18
C LEU A 108 -1.12 13.16 -14.65
N HIS A 109 -1.24 14.43 -15.00
CA HIS A 109 -0.99 14.93 -16.34
C HIS A 109 0.53 15.14 -16.57
N GLU A 110 0.95 15.16 -17.82
CA GLU A 110 2.36 15.38 -18.21
C GLU A 110 2.94 16.71 -17.70
N ASN A 111 2.10 17.71 -17.55
CA ASN A 111 2.49 19.02 -16.98
C ASN A 111 2.59 19.00 -15.45
N GLY A 112 2.46 17.85 -14.79
CA GLY A 112 2.57 17.70 -13.35
C GLY A 112 1.30 18.05 -12.56
N THR A 113 0.23 18.49 -13.21
CA THR A 113 -1.06 18.74 -12.53
C THR A 113 -1.79 17.44 -12.26
N THR A 114 -2.63 17.43 -11.22
CA THR A 114 -3.43 16.26 -10.83
C THR A 114 -4.92 16.57 -10.90
N GLN A 115 -5.71 15.59 -11.32
CA GLN A 115 -7.16 15.66 -11.39
C GLN A 115 -7.79 14.43 -10.73
N PRO A 116 -8.73 14.59 -9.78
CA PRO A 116 -9.44 13.47 -9.20
C PRO A 116 -10.39 12.85 -10.25
N LEU A 117 -10.36 11.52 -10.37
CA LEU A 117 -11.33 10.74 -11.14
C LEU A 117 -12.39 10.14 -10.24
N ALA A 118 -12.00 9.60 -9.09
CA ALA A 118 -12.92 9.06 -8.11
C ALA A 118 -12.39 9.31 -6.70
N ARG A 119 -13.29 9.61 -5.79
CA ARG A 119 -13.00 9.73 -4.37
C ARG A 119 -13.90 8.79 -3.59
N PHE A 120 -13.34 8.16 -2.58
CA PHE A 120 -14.01 7.20 -1.74
C PHE A 120 -13.97 7.64 -0.29
N GLY A 121 -14.98 7.23 0.48
CA GLY A 121 -15.07 7.61 1.87
C GLY A 121 -15.83 6.60 2.72
N TYR A 122 -16.18 6.99 3.94
CA TYR A 122 -16.88 6.13 4.89
C TYR A 122 -18.20 5.57 4.34
N HIS A 123 -18.88 6.31 3.46
CA HIS A 123 -20.15 5.86 2.86
C HIS A 123 -19.98 4.59 2.03
N ASP A 124 -18.86 4.43 1.32
CA ASP A 124 -18.58 3.25 0.49
C ASP A 124 -18.48 2.00 1.38
N PHE A 125 -17.82 2.11 2.53
CA PHE A 125 -17.77 1.06 3.53
C PHE A 125 -19.16 0.79 4.14
N LYS A 126 -19.85 1.84 4.62
CA LYS A 126 -21.12 1.75 5.31
C LYS A 126 -22.20 1.10 4.47
N TYR A 127 -22.35 1.55 3.21
CA TYR A 127 -23.41 1.05 2.32
C TYR A 127 -23.17 -0.40 1.90
N ARG A 128 -21.93 -0.81 1.78
CA ARG A 128 -21.60 -2.21 1.52
C ARG A 128 -22.07 -3.15 2.64
N LEU A 129 -22.10 -2.69 3.88
CA LEU A 129 -22.58 -3.46 5.02
C LEU A 129 -24.10 -3.47 5.20
N GLY A 130 -24.87 -2.98 4.22
CA GLY A 130 -26.31 -3.06 4.22
C GLY A 130 -27.01 -1.95 5.01
N SER A 131 -26.38 -0.79 5.17
CA SER A 131 -27.04 0.37 5.76
C SER A 131 -28.23 0.81 4.89
N PRO A 132 -29.40 1.17 5.47
CA PRO A 132 -30.53 1.70 4.69
C PRO A 132 -30.08 2.94 3.92
N ARG A 133 -30.54 3.05 2.68
CA ARG A 133 -30.32 4.22 1.83
C ARG A 133 -31.18 5.39 2.26
#